data_31ee16af477834e3221805ec4ea8eaac
#
_entry.id   31ee16af477834e3221805ec4ea8eaac
#
_cell.length_a   1.000
_cell.length_b   1.000
_cell.length_c   1.000
_cell.angle_alpha   90.00
_cell.angle_beta   90.00
_cell.angle_gamma   90.00
#
_symmetry.space_group_name_H-M   'P 1'
#
loop_
_entity.id
_entity.type
_entity.pdbx_description
1 polymer ?
#
loop_
_entity_poly.entity_id
_entity_poly.type
_entity_poly.pdbx_seq_one_letter_code
_entity_poly.pdbx_strand_id
1 'polypeptide(L)'
;MDGIIPINKERGMTSHDVVAKVRGILRTKKVGHSGTLDPSVDGVLPVCVGRATKVVDYLMRFGKTYQGSITLGLATTTEDLDGEVVERQPLSKPLTDAQIDAALKQMTGELTQIPPMYSACLLYTSDAADDSLRV
;
A
#
# COMPACT_ATOMS: atom_id res chain seq x y z
N MET A 1 -28.11 -6.12 4.59
CA MET A 1 -27.51 -4.90 3.97
C MET A 1 -26.50 -5.36 2.93
N ASP A 2 -26.56 -4.83 1.73
CA ASP A 2 -25.61 -5.11 0.63
C ASP A 2 -25.10 -3.79 0.07
N GLY A 3 -23.81 -3.65 -0.13
CA GLY A 3 -23.24 -2.42 -0.70
C GLY A 3 -21.74 -2.30 -0.54
N ILE A 4 -21.20 -1.21 -1.05
CA ILE A 4 -19.79 -0.84 -0.96
C ILE A 4 -19.70 0.44 -0.13
N ILE A 5 -18.84 0.43 0.88
CA ILE A 5 -18.63 1.55 1.78
C ILE A 5 -17.18 2.01 1.61
N PRO A 6 -16.92 3.22 1.13
CA PRO A 6 -15.58 3.80 1.14
C PRO A 6 -15.26 4.23 2.59
N ILE A 7 -14.25 3.61 3.17
CA ILE A 7 -13.82 3.92 4.53
C ILE A 7 -12.44 4.57 4.49
N ASN A 8 -12.29 5.71 5.11
CA ASN A 8 -10.97 6.28 5.36
C ASN A 8 -10.29 5.47 6.46
N LYS A 9 -9.36 4.59 6.05
CA LYS A 9 -8.56 3.81 7.00
C LYS A 9 -7.53 4.73 7.65
N GLU A 10 -7.53 4.76 8.95
CA GLU A 10 -6.52 5.50 9.72
C GLU A 10 -5.21 4.71 9.82
N ARG A 11 -4.12 5.42 10.08
CA ARG A 11 -2.82 4.82 10.41
C ARG A 11 -2.90 4.04 11.70
N GLY A 12 -2.10 3.00 11.83
CA GLY A 12 -2.07 2.10 12.98
C GLY A 12 -3.09 0.96 12.93
N MET A 13 -3.96 0.95 11.91
CA MET A 13 -4.91 -0.14 11.67
C MET A 13 -4.55 -0.92 10.41
N THR A 14 -4.68 -2.24 10.47
CA THR A 14 -4.66 -3.08 9.27
C THR A 14 -5.98 -2.95 8.50
N SER A 15 -5.97 -3.28 7.20
CA SER A 15 -7.21 -3.38 6.42
C SER A 15 -8.17 -4.41 6.99
N HIS A 16 -7.63 -5.48 7.61
CA HIS A 16 -8.42 -6.51 8.28
C HIS A 16 -9.11 -6.00 9.57
N ASP A 17 -8.47 -5.12 10.33
CA ASP A 17 -9.08 -4.51 11.51
C ASP A 17 -10.30 -3.67 11.14
N VAL A 18 -10.23 -2.96 10.02
CA VAL A 18 -11.37 -2.22 9.48
C VAL A 18 -12.53 -3.17 9.16
N VAL A 19 -12.25 -4.29 8.48
CA VAL A 19 -13.25 -5.32 8.18
C VAL A 19 -13.86 -5.88 9.47
N ALA A 20 -13.04 -6.17 10.47
CA ALA A 20 -13.51 -6.69 11.76
C ALA A 20 -14.45 -5.70 12.47
N LYS A 21 -14.11 -4.42 12.49
CA LYS A 21 -14.98 -3.36 13.04
C LYS A 21 -16.30 -3.27 12.29
N VAL A 22 -16.27 -3.27 10.95
CA VAL A 22 -17.50 -3.22 10.14
C VAL A 22 -18.38 -4.45 10.37
N ARG A 23 -17.78 -5.64 10.50
CA ARG A 23 -18.52 -6.87 10.87
C ARG A 23 -19.24 -6.73 12.19
N GLY A 24 -18.59 -6.15 13.19
CA GLY A 24 -19.18 -5.91 14.51
C GLY A 24 -20.34 -4.90 14.44
N ILE A 25 -20.13 -3.76 13.78
CA ILE A 25 -21.15 -2.70 13.66
C ILE A 25 -22.38 -3.19 12.91
N LEU A 26 -22.18 -3.85 11.78
CA LEU A 26 -23.27 -4.31 10.91
C LEU A 26 -23.82 -5.70 11.29
N ARG A 27 -23.25 -6.34 12.29
CA ARG A 27 -23.61 -7.68 12.77
C ARG A 27 -23.70 -8.71 11.63
N THR A 28 -22.74 -8.69 10.70
CA THR A 28 -22.67 -9.60 9.56
C THR A 28 -21.25 -10.12 9.36
N LYS A 29 -21.15 -11.41 9.00
CA LYS A 29 -19.85 -12.01 8.65
C LYS A 29 -19.42 -11.72 7.21
N LYS A 30 -20.37 -11.38 6.33
CA LYS A 30 -20.11 -11.12 4.91
C LYS A 30 -19.60 -9.69 4.73
N VAL A 31 -18.32 -9.48 5.01
CA VAL A 31 -17.60 -8.23 4.80
C VAL A 31 -16.21 -8.55 4.27
N GLY A 32 -15.80 -7.89 3.22
CA GLY A 32 -14.47 -7.97 2.62
C GLY A 32 -14.01 -6.59 2.17
N HIS A 33 -12.72 -6.43 1.89
CA HIS A 33 -12.17 -5.19 1.36
C HIS A 33 -11.56 -5.39 -0.02
N SER A 34 -11.47 -4.33 -0.79
CA SER A 34 -10.80 -4.30 -2.08
C SER A 34 -9.49 -3.52 -1.96
N GLY A 35 -8.39 -4.23 -2.12
CA GLY A 35 -7.04 -3.70 -1.92
C GLY A 35 -6.62 -3.68 -0.45
N THR A 36 -5.32 -3.72 -0.23
CA THR A 36 -4.72 -3.67 1.10
C THR A 36 -3.98 -2.35 1.26
N LEU A 37 -4.16 -1.71 2.39
CA LEU A 37 -3.35 -0.59 2.84
C LEU A 37 -2.53 -1.04 4.04
N ASP A 38 -1.24 -0.75 4.02
CA ASP A 38 -0.35 -1.05 5.14
C ASP A 38 -0.79 -0.34 6.42
N PRO A 39 -0.41 -0.85 7.60
CA PRO A 39 -0.79 -0.23 8.88
C PRO A 39 -0.37 1.23 8.99
N SER A 40 0.81 1.58 8.47
CA SER A 40 1.37 2.92 8.46
C SER A 40 0.73 3.88 7.44
N VAL A 41 -0.09 3.35 6.53
CA VAL A 41 -0.73 4.13 5.46
C VAL A 41 -2.19 4.41 5.79
N ASP A 42 -2.63 5.63 5.56
CA ASP A 42 -4.03 6.05 5.60
C ASP A 42 -4.59 6.24 4.19
N GLY A 43 -5.90 6.13 4.06
CA GLY A 43 -6.57 6.36 2.77
C GLY A 43 -7.87 5.58 2.60
N VAL A 44 -8.43 5.71 1.42
CA VAL A 44 -9.74 5.11 1.10
C VAL A 44 -9.61 3.61 0.91
N LEU A 45 -10.25 2.86 1.78
CA LEU A 45 -10.40 1.41 1.70
C LEU A 45 -11.86 1.08 1.31
N PRO A 46 -12.12 0.57 0.10
CA PRO A 46 -13.45 0.12 -0.26
C PRO A 46 -13.79 -1.17 0.48
N VAL A 47 -14.84 -1.14 1.29
CA VAL A 47 -15.33 -2.28 2.06
C VAL A 47 -16.66 -2.75 1.48
N CYS A 48 -16.70 -4.01 1.06
CA CYS A 48 -17.88 -4.65 0.49
C CYS A 48 -18.65 -5.42 1.55
N VAL A 49 -19.98 -5.26 1.57
CA VAL A 49 -20.87 -5.88 2.56
C VAL A 49 -21.90 -6.75 1.84
N GLY A 50 -22.19 -7.90 2.41
CA GLY A 50 -23.22 -8.81 1.94
C GLY A 50 -22.92 -9.34 0.53
N ARG A 51 -23.87 -9.23 -0.41
CA ARG A 51 -23.69 -9.70 -1.79
C ARG A 51 -22.60 -8.94 -2.56
N ALA A 52 -22.30 -7.70 -2.14
CA ALA A 52 -21.26 -6.90 -2.76
C ALA A 52 -19.84 -7.48 -2.55
N THR A 53 -19.64 -8.42 -1.63
CA THR A 53 -18.36 -9.13 -1.52
C THR A 53 -17.95 -9.87 -2.80
N LYS A 54 -18.90 -10.19 -3.67
CA LYS A 54 -18.64 -10.84 -4.97
C LYS A 54 -17.99 -9.93 -6.01
N VAL A 55 -18.00 -8.62 -5.79
CA VAL A 55 -17.39 -7.66 -6.73
C VAL A 55 -16.00 -7.18 -6.29
N VAL A 56 -15.46 -7.71 -5.19
CA VAL A 56 -14.13 -7.35 -4.68
C VAL A 56 -13.06 -7.47 -5.76
N ASP A 57 -13.00 -8.60 -6.46
CA ASP A 57 -12.00 -8.86 -7.51
C ASP A 57 -12.10 -7.86 -8.68
N TYR A 58 -13.31 -7.40 -8.98
CA TYR A 58 -13.49 -6.35 -9.99
C TYR A 58 -12.97 -5.01 -9.51
N LEU A 59 -13.26 -4.65 -8.25
CA LEU A 59 -12.78 -3.41 -7.65
C LEU A 59 -11.24 -3.37 -7.55
N MET A 60 -10.60 -4.51 -7.34
CA MET A 60 -9.13 -4.60 -7.29
C MET A 60 -8.47 -4.22 -8.63
N ARG A 61 -9.19 -4.32 -9.73
CA ARG A 61 -8.69 -3.97 -11.08
C ARG A 61 -8.84 -2.50 -11.43
N PHE A 62 -9.56 -1.72 -10.62
CA PHE A 62 -9.68 -0.28 -10.86
C PHE A 62 -8.37 0.43 -10.55
N GLY A 63 -8.15 1.54 -11.28
CA GLY A 63 -7.01 2.42 -11.04
C GLY A 63 -6.96 2.92 -9.60
N LYS A 64 -5.75 3.07 -9.06
CA LYS A 64 -5.49 3.58 -7.72
C LYS A 64 -4.57 4.78 -7.83
N THR A 65 -4.77 5.74 -6.96
CA THR A 65 -3.90 6.91 -6.83
C THR A 65 -3.27 6.91 -5.46
N TYR A 66 -1.95 6.99 -5.42
CA TYR A 66 -1.18 7.09 -4.19
C TYR A 66 -0.48 8.44 -4.13
N GLN A 67 -0.43 8.99 -2.94
CA GLN A 67 0.37 10.16 -2.62
C GLN A 67 1.36 9.78 -1.52
N GLY A 68 2.61 10.08 -1.74
CA GLY A 68 3.66 9.71 -0.80
C GLY A 68 4.81 10.71 -0.80
N SER A 69 5.77 10.49 0.07
CA SER A 69 7.01 11.25 0.15
C SER A 69 8.20 10.30 0.14
N ILE A 70 9.28 10.73 -0.49
CA ILE A 70 10.56 10.03 -0.50
C ILE A 70 11.56 10.83 0.30
N THR A 71 12.17 10.20 1.30
CA THR A 71 13.22 10.82 2.10
C THR A 71 14.58 10.40 1.54
N LEU A 72 15.33 11.37 1.02
CA LEU A 72 16.64 11.10 0.46
C LEU A 72 17.73 11.06 1.55
N GLY A 73 18.76 10.26 1.32
CA GLY A 73 19.89 10.11 2.23
C GLY A 73 19.63 9.19 3.42
N LEU A 74 18.60 8.37 3.34
CA LEU A 74 18.23 7.39 4.35
C LEU A 74 17.88 6.06 3.66
N ALA A 75 18.48 4.98 4.12
CA ALA A 75 18.09 3.63 3.75
C ALA A 75 17.64 2.85 4.98
N THR A 76 16.62 2.03 4.82
CA THR A 76 16.04 1.21 5.88
C THR A 76 15.97 -0.25 5.45
N THR A 77 15.80 -1.16 6.41
CA THR A 77 15.71 -2.60 6.17
C THR A 77 14.51 -3.01 5.32
N THR A 78 13.43 -2.24 5.35
CA THR A 78 12.17 -2.50 4.64
C THR A 78 11.94 -1.58 3.44
N GLU A 79 12.91 -0.68 3.16
CA GLU A 79 12.81 0.36 2.12
C GLU A 79 11.65 1.36 2.32
N ASP A 80 11.06 1.36 3.51
CA ASP A 80 10.06 2.32 3.99
C ASP A 80 10.45 2.90 5.36
N LEU A 81 9.62 3.78 5.93
CA LEU A 81 9.90 4.41 7.23
C LEU A 81 9.62 3.51 8.43
N ASP A 82 9.05 2.32 8.23
CA ASP A 82 8.76 1.36 9.30
C ASP A 82 9.98 0.50 9.65
N GLY A 83 10.98 0.44 8.75
CA GLY A 83 12.21 -0.33 8.94
C GLY A 83 13.27 0.37 9.77
N GLU A 84 14.22 -0.42 10.28
CA GLU A 84 15.41 0.10 10.96
C GLU A 84 16.35 0.79 9.95
N VAL A 85 16.92 1.92 10.37
CA VAL A 85 17.85 2.65 9.53
C VAL A 85 19.17 1.88 9.42
N VAL A 86 19.53 1.50 8.21
CA VAL A 86 20.78 0.77 7.90
C VAL A 86 21.87 1.68 7.36
N GLU A 87 21.50 2.79 6.73
CA GLU A 87 22.46 3.73 6.15
C GLU A 87 21.93 5.16 6.22
N ARG A 88 22.85 6.10 6.47
CA ARG A 88 22.60 7.54 6.43
C ARG A 88 23.67 8.21 5.59
N GLN A 89 23.23 8.79 4.47
CA GLN A 89 24.06 9.61 3.59
C GLN A 89 23.43 10.99 3.41
N PRO A 90 23.62 11.92 4.35
CA PRO A 90 23.01 13.23 4.24
C PRO A 90 23.49 13.93 2.97
N LEU A 91 22.56 14.54 2.25
CA LEU A 91 22.88 15.31 1.06
C LEU A 91 23.77 16.51 1.43
N SER A 92 24.91 16.63 0.75
CA SER A 92 25.81 17.77 0.95
C SER A 92 25.25 19.09 0.43
N LYS A 93 24.31 19.03 -0.52
CA LYS A 93 23.60 20.16 -1.12
C LYS A 93 22.16 19.76 -1.46
N PRO A 94 21.20 20.70 -1.39
CA PRO A 94 19.86 20.47 -1.89
C PRO A 94 19.90 20.10 -3.38
N LEU A 95 19.04 19.16 -3.78
CA LEU A 95 18.87 18.83 -5.19
C LEU A 95 18.03 19.90 -5.88
N THR A 96 18.35 20.16 -7.15
CA THR A 96 17.50 20.98 -8.00
C THR A 96 16.33 20.16 -8.57
N ASP A 97 15.24 20.85 -8.92
CA ASP A 97 14.08 20.19 -9.55
C ASP A 97 14.49 19.43 -10.81
N ALA A 98 15.41 19.97 -11.60
CA ALA A 98 15.91 19.31 -12.81
C ALA A 98 16.64 17.98 -12.51
N GLN A 99 17.36 17.89 -11.39
CA GLN A 99 18.02 16.64 -10.97
C GLN A 99 17.00 15.62 -10.48
N ILE A 100 15.96 16.07 -9.75
CA ILE A 100 14.85 15.22 -9.31
C ILE A 100 14.10 14.69 -10.52
N ASP A 101 13.72 15.55 -11.47
CA ASP A 101 13.03 15.15 -12.70
C ASP A 101 13.85 14.16 -13.54
N ALA A 102 15.17 14.36 -13.63
CA ALA A 102 16.04 13.45 -14.35
C ALA A 102 16.09 12.06 -13.70
N ALA A 103 16.14 12.00 -12.37
CA ALA A 103 16.09 10.75 -11.62
C ALA A 103 14.73 10.03 -11.80
N LEU A 104 13.63 10.75 -11.66
CA LEU A 104 12.28 10.20 -11.86
C LEU A 104 12.07 9.64 -13.26
N LYS A 105 12.62 10.32 -14.30
CA LYS A 105 12.58 9.81 -15.68
C LYS A 105 13.29 8.47 -15.85
N GLN A 106 14.41 8.25 -15.13
CA GLN A 106 15.12 6.98 -15.15
C GLN A 106 14.34 5.86 -14.47
N MET A 107 13.45 6.19 -13.55
CA MET A 107 12.58 5.26 -12.83
C MET A 107 11.19 5.12 -13.47
N THR A 108 11.03 5.61 -14.70
CA THR A 108 9.76 5.56 -15.43
C THR A 108 9.88 4.62 -16.64
N GLY A 109 8.85 3.84 -16.90
CA GLY A 109 8.79 2.89 -18.00
C GLY A 109 8.87 1.45 -17.52
N GLU A 110 9.26 0.54 -18.41
CA GLU A 110 9.43 -0.87 -18.10
C GLU A 110 10.75 -1.10 -17.35
N LEU A 111 10.66 -1.43 -16.07
CA LEU A 111 11.80 -1.61 -15.19
C LEU A 111 11.76 -3.00 -14.56
N THR A 112 12.95 -3.59 -14.36
CA THR A 112 13.07 -4.78 -13.52
C THR A 112 13.20 -4.35 -12.07
N GLN A 113 12.22 -4.70 -11.24
CA GLN A 113 12.24 -4.45 -9.81
C GLN A 113 12.69 -5.69 -9.05
N ILE A 114 13.62 -5.51 -8.12
CA ILE A 114 14.02 -6.54 -7.16
C ILE A 114 13.35 -6.16 -5.83
N PRO A 115 12.36 -6.94 -5.36
CA PRO A 115 11.70 -6.64 -4.09
C PRO A 115 12.69 -6.66 -2.93
N PRO A 116 12.45 -5.86 -1.87
CA PRO A 116 13.26 -5.94 -0.66
C PRO A 116 13.11 -7.29 0.01
N MET A 117 14.16 -7.75 0.69
CA MET A 117 14.14 -9.03 1.40
C MET A 117 13.13 -9.02 2.56
N TYR A 118 12.89 -7.86 3.14
CA TYR A 118 11.92 -7.63 4.22
C TYR A 118 10.96 -6.51 3.81
N SER A 119 9.68 -6.73 4.09
CA SER A 119 8.63 -5.72 3.91
C SER A 119 7.77 -5.67 5.16
N ALA A 120 7.31 -4.48 5.52
CA ALA A 120 6.44 -4.28 6.69
C ALA A 120 5.14 -5.11 6.63
N CYS A 121 4.70 -5.48 5.44
CA CYS A 121 3.47 -6.23 5.20
C CYS A 121 3.68 -7.69 4.82
N LEU A 122 4.86 -8.09 4.39
CA LEU A 122 5.14 -9.47 3.97
C LEU A 122 5.62 -10.31 5.14
N LEU A 123 4.77 -11.21 5.58
CA LEU A 123 5.09 -12.18 6.63
C LEU A 123 5.54 -13.54 6.07
N TYR A 124 5.45 -13.76 4.76
CA TYR A 124 5.81 -15.01 4.09
C TYR A 124 6.08 -14.75 2.61
N THR A 125 6.71 -15.70 1.96
CA THR A 125 6.88 -15.67 0.51
C THR A 125 5.51 -15.72 -0.15
N SER A 126 5.11 -14.60 -0.75
CA SER A 126 3.95 -14.56 -1.61
C SER A 126 4.20 -15.46 -2.83
N ASP A 127 3.15 -16.05 -3.34
CA ASP A 127 3.21 -16.73 -4.61
C ASP A 127 3.57 -15.68 -5.68
N ALA A 128 4.71 -15.86 -6.35
CA ALA A 128 5.24 -14.93 -7.34
C ALA A 128 4.24 -14.59 -8.47
N ALA A 129 3.19 -15.41 -8.62
CA ALA A 129 2.11 -15.16 -9.55
C ALA A 129 1.12 -14.08 -9.07
N ASP A 130 1.02 -13.86 -7.77
CA ASP A 130 0.11 -12.87 -7.17
C ASP A 130 0.81 -11.52 -6.96
N ASP A 131 2.13 -11.56 -6.89
CA ASP A 131 3.02 -10.41 -6.76
C ASP A 131 3.47 -9.82 -8.10
N SER A 132 2.88 -10.25 -9.20
CA SER A 132 3.03 -9.52 -10.45
C SER A 132 2.45 -8.13 -10.19
N LEU A 133 3.33 -7.24 -9.80
CA LEU A 133 3.14 -5.82 -9.57
C LEU A 133 2.31 -5.24 -10.71
N ARG A 134 1.03 -5.21 -10.47
CA ARG A 134 0.10 -4.45 -11.27
C ARG A 134 0.12 -3.03 -10.70
N VAL A 135 1.18 -2.32 -11.03
CA VAL A 135 1.22 -0.88 -10.92
C VAL A 135 0.29 -0.30 -11.98
#